data_9e9601bf331054c95e35165b8670a11e
#
_entry.id   9e9601bf331054c95e35165b8670a11e
#
_cell.length_a   1.000
_cell.length_b   1.000
_cell.length_c   1.000
_cell.angle_alpha   90.00
_cell.angle_beta   90.00
_cell.angle_gamma   90.00
#
_symmetry.space_group_name_H-M   'P 1'
#
loop_
_entity.id
_entity.type
_entity.pdbx_description
1 polymer ?
#
loop_
_entity_poly.entity_id
_entity_poly.type
_entity_poly.pdbx_seq_one_letter_code
_entity_poly.pdbx_strand_id
1 'polypeptide(L)'
;MNPLLRGIFLTSDDPASTARFYREVARLELEQIGDGSTYVYWKVDMDGLQLAIHDARRFAHYTHPANSQSNLTHLYFKIESQQQFLEHLKTFGIEPHAIDDVVVTVEDPDGRKVMFGTA
;
A
#
# COMPACT_ATOMS: atom_id res chain seq x y z
N MET A 1 -10.20 24.37 -16.48
CA MET A 1 -10.45 22.96 -16.02
C MET A 1 -9.87 22.76 -14.62
N ASN A 2 -10.47 21.90 -13.86
CA ASN A 2 -9.98 21.58 -12.52
C ASN A 2 -9.18 20.28 -12.55
N PRO A 3 -8.02 20.25 -11.92
CA PRO A 3 -7.30 18.98 -11.74
C PRO A 3 -8.14 18.00 -10.92
N LEU A 4 -8.03 16.69 -11.25
CA LEU A 4 -8.69 15.64 -10.50
C LEU A 4 -7.63 14.75 -9.87
N LEU A 5 -7.81 14.42 -8.60
CA LEU A 5 -6.97 13.41 -7.96
C LEU A 5 -7.31 12.04 -8.57
N ARG A 6 -6.37 11.49 -9.35
CA ARG A 6 -6.59 10.27 -10.13
C ARG A 6 -5.90 9.06 -9.56
N GLY A 7 -4.79 9.26 -8.89
CA GLY A 7 -4.02 8.13 -8.43
C GLY A 7 -3.16 8.40 -7.23
N ILE A 8 -2.89 7.35 -6.49
CA ILE A 8 -1.88 7.31 -5.44
C ILE A 8 -0.89 6.24 -5.86
N PHE A 9 0.34 6.61 -6.11
CA PHE A 9 1.36 5.71 -6.62
C PHE A 9 2.39 5.44 -5.52
N LEU A 10 2.50 4.18 -5.12
CA LEU A 10 3.51 3.72 -4.17
C LEU A 10 4.69 3.19 -4.98
N THR A 11 5.88 3.63 -4.66
CA THR A 11 7.09 3.08 -5.25
C THR A 11 7.70 2.06 -4.30
N SER A 12 8.26 1.00 -4.85
CA SER A 12 8.77 -0.11 -4.06
C SER A 12 10.04 -0.68 -4.69
N ASP A 13 10.97 -1.09 -3.84
CA ASP A 13 12.17 -1.80 -4.29
C ASP A 13 11.87 -3.27 -4.61
N ASP A 14 10.77 -3.80 -4.07
CA ASP A 14 10.27 -5.14 -4.36
C ASP A 14 8.75 -5.07 -4.51
N PRO A 15 8.26 -4.62 -5.66
CA PRO A 15 6.82 -4.36 -5.83
C PRO A 15 5.94 -5.60 -5.69
N ALA A 16 6.42 -6.79 -6.03
CA ALA A 16 5.63 -8.01 -5.84
C ALA A 16 5.39 -8.29 -4.35
N SER A 17 6.39 -8.07 -3.51
CA SER A 17 6.28 -8.24 -2.07
C SER A 17 5.33 -7.21 -1.46
N THR A 18 5.43 -5.96 -1.90
CA THR A 18 4.54 -4.89 -1.44
C THR A 18 3.10 -5.14 -1.89
N ALA A 19 2.91 -5.60 -3.14
CA ALA A 19 1.59 -5.97 -3.62
C ALA A 19 0.97 -7.09 -2.78
N ARG A 20 1.77 -8.09 -2.41
CA ARG A 20 1.30 -9.18 -1.54
C ARG A 20 0.84 -8.64 -0.19
N PHE A 21 1.62 -7.73 0.42
CA PHE A 21 1.23 -7.10 1.68
C PHE A 21 -0.14 -6.44 1.57
N TYR A 22 -0.36 -5.61 0.56
CA TYR A 22 -1.62 -4.88 0.44
C TYR A 22 -2.79 -5.79 0.07
N ARG A 23 -2.55 -6.91 -0.63
CA ARG A 23 -3.59 -7.91 -0.86
C ARG A 23 -3.95 -8.67 0.42
N GLU A 24 -2.96 -9.11 1.17
CA GLU A 24 -3.17 -9.98 2.32
C GLU A 24 -3.61 -9.19 3.55
N VAL A 25 -2.93 -8.09 3.85
CA VAL A 25 -3.18 -7.31 5.06
C VAL A 25 -4.34 -6.35 4.89
N ALA A 26 -4.31 -5.54 3.82
CA ALA A 26 -5.34 -4.54 3.55
C ALA A 26 -6.49 -5.08 2.68
N ARG A 27 -6.38 -6.31 2.21
CA ARG A 27 -7.40 -7.00 1.40
C ARG A 27 -7.78 -6.25 0.13
N LEU A 28 -6.83 -5.53 -0.45
CA LEU A 28 -7.03 -4.88 -1.74
C LEU A 28 -6.98 -5.91 -2.87
N GLU A 29 -7.89 -5.78 -3.81
CA GLU A 29 -7.93 -6.65 -4.98
C GLU A 29 -7.00 -6.13 -6.06
N LEU A 30 -5.70 -6.18 -5.78
CA LEU A 30 -4.68 -5.72 -6.72
C LEU A 30 -4.54 -6.68 -7.88
N GLU A 31 -4.45 -6.11 -9.07
CA GLU A 31 -4.29 -6.84 -10.31
C GLU A 31 -2.92 -6.52 -10.89
N GLN A 32 -2.20 -7.53 -11.34
CA GLN A 32 -0.93 -7.34 -12.02
C GLN A 32 -1.16 -6.89 -13.46
N ILE A 33 -0.53 -5.80 -13.83
CA ILE A 33 -0.56 -5.28 -15.19
C ILE A 33 0.81 -5.53 -15.82
N GLY A 34 0.81 -6.11 -17.02
CA GLY A 34 2.03 -6.47 -17.70
C GLY A 34 2.52 -7.88 -17.33
N ASP A 35 3.50 -8.34 -18.07
CA ASP A 35 4.17 -9.62 -17.84
C ASP A 35 5.68 -9.39 -17.83
N GLY A 36 6.49 -10.40 -17.81
CA GLY A 36 7.93 -10.25 -17.73
C GLY A 36 8.58 -9.54 -18.92
N SER A 37 7.85 -9.35 -20.03
CA SER A 37 8.38 -8.70 -21.27
C SER A 37 8.08 -7.21 -21.32
N THR A 38 7.20 -6.70 -20.43
CA THR A 38 6.79 -5.30 -20.39
C THR A 38 6.96 -4.76 -18.98
N TYR A 39 6.66 -3.47 -18.82
CA TYR A 39 6.64 -2.86 -17.51
C TYR A 39 5.55 -3.51 -16.64
N VAL A 40 5.92 -4.02 -15.48
CA VAL A 40 5.00 -4.71 -14.58
C VAL A 40 4.71 -3.83 -13.37
N TYR A 41 3.43 -3.66 -13.07
CA TYR A 41 2.99 -2.99 -11.85
C TYR A 41 1.67 -3.61 -11.38
N TRP A 42 1.24 -3.24 -10.19
CA TRP A 42 0.00 -3.73 -9.60
C TRP A 42 -0.89 -2.56 -9.30
N LYS A 43 -2.19 -2.72 -9.52
CA LYS A 43 -3.14 -1.64 -9.29
C LYS A 43 -4.50 -2.14 -8.83
N VAL A 44 -5.26 -1.24 -8.20
CA VAL A 44 -6.69 -1.40 -7.93
C VAL A 44 -7.36 -0.06 -8.21
N ASP A 45 -8.51 -0.10 -8.89
CA ASP A 45 -9.31 1.09 -9.18
C ASP A 45 -10.48 1.16 -8.20
N MET A 46 -10.67 2.31 -7.56
CA MET A 46 -11.69 2.54 -6.55
C MET A 46 -12.38 3.87 -6.84
N ASP A 47 -13.55 3.82 -7.45
CA ASP A 47 -14.38 5.00 -7.72
C ASP A 47 -13.62 6.14 -8.41
N GLY A 48 -12.86 5.80 -9.44
CA GLY A 48 -12.09 6.78 -10.22
C GLY A 48 -10.72 7.11 -9.66
N LEU A 49 -10.39 6.57 -8.49
CA LEU A 49 -9.06 6.71 -7.90
C LEU A 49 -8.31 5.40 -8.06
N GLN A 50 -7.09 5.46 -8.56
CA GLN A 50 -6.24 4.29 -8.69
C GLN A 50 -5.18 4.28 -7.60
N LEU A 51 -5.06 3.16 -6.88
CA LEU A 51 -3.88 2.90 -6.07
C LEU A 51 -3.00 1.94 -6.86
N ALA A 52 -1.75 2.32 -7.08
CA ALA A 52 -0.84 1.51 -7.86
C ALA A 52 0.51 1.35 -7.15
N ILE A 53 1.15 0.21 -7.38
CA ILE A 53 2.47 -0.11 -6.84
C ILE A 53 3.43 -0.29 -8.00
N HIS A 54 4.45 0.56 -8.05
CA HIS A 54 5.43 0.62 -9.14
C HIS A 54 6.82 0.27 -8.65
N ASP A 55 7.62 -0.30 -9.53
CA ASP A 55 9.05 -0.53 -9.27
C ASP A 55 9.76 0.83 -9.19
N ALA A 56 10.36 1.13 -8.04
CA ALA A 56 10.99 2.42 -7.80
C ALA A 56 12.09 2.75 -8.81
N ARG A 57 12.84 1.73 -9.25
CA ARG A 57 13.95 1.93 -10.18
C ARG A 57 13.46 2.22 -11.59
N ARG A 58 12.40 1.55 -12.03
CA ARG A 58 11.82 1.77 -13.35
C ARG A 58 10.99 3.03 -13.41
N PHE A 59 10.25 3.31 -12.31
CA PHE A 59 9.43 4.50 -12.23
C PHE A 59 10.27 5.77 -12.36
N ALA A 60 11.50 5.76 -11.87
CA ALA A 60 12.41 6.90 -11.96
C ALA A 60 12.70 7.31 -13.42
N HIS A 61 12.58 6.39 -14.38
CA HIS A 61 12.76 6.71 -15.80
C HIS A 61 11.69 7.68 -16.33
N TYR A 62 10.58 7.83 -15.63
CA TYR A 62 9.51 8.73 -16.03
C TYR A 62 9.61 10.09 -15.34
N THR A 63 10.79 10.45 -14.86
CA THR A 63 11.07 11.73 -14.20
C THR A 63 10.30 11.95 -12.91
N HIS A 64 9.91 10.87 -12.23
CA HIS A 64 9.28 10.94 -10.94
C HIS A 64 10.31 11.11 -9.83
N PRO A 65 9.92 11.65 -8.67
CA PRO A 65 10.84 11.79 -7.55
C PRO A 65 11.45 10.45 -7.15
N ALA A 66 12.71 10.50 -6.74
CA ALA A 66 13.38 9.31 -6.26
C ALA A 66 12.65 8.75 -5.04
N ASN A 67 12.71 7.42 -4.88
CA ASN A 67 12.17 6.79 -3.70
C ASN A 67 12.94 7.27 -2.47
N SER A 68 12.23 7.77 -1.48
CA SER A 68 12.82 8.21 -0.22
C SER A 68 11.96 7.74 0.93
N GLN A 69 12.58 7.46 2.06
CA GLN A 69 11.85 7.09 3.26
C GLN A 69 11.22 8.35 3.85
N SER A 70 9.90 8.42 3.80
CA SER A 70 9.17 9.57 4.30
C SER A 70 7.83 9.10 4.87
N ASN A 71 7.47 9.68 5.99
CA ASN A 71 6.16 9.46 6.62
C ASN A 71 5.28 10.70 6.53
N LEU A 72 5.48 11.55 5.53
CA LEU A 72 4.65 12.74 5.35
C LEU A 72 3.25 12.39 4.87
N THR A 73 3.08 11.26 4.22
CA THR A 73 1.79 10.79 3.75
C THR A 73 1.52 9.41 4.33
N HIS A 74 0.36 9.24 4.94
CA HIS A 74 -0.05 7.99 5.53
C HIS A 74 -1.30 7.45 4.84
N LEU A 75 -1.33 6.15 4.60
CA LEU A 75 -2.55 5.47 4.17
C LEU A 75 -3.32 5.05 5.40
N TYR A 76 -4.62 5.29 5.39
CA TYR A 76 -5.52 4.91 6.47
C TYR A 76 -6.62 4.03 5.90
N PHE A 77 -6.77 2.84 6.46
CA PHE A 77 -7.83 1.91 6.10
C PHE A 77 -8.80 1.80 7.27
N LYS A 78 -10.10 1.89 6.97
CA LYS A 78 -11.12 1.67 7.99
C LYS A 78 -11.30 0.18 8.23
N ILE A 79 -11.33 -0.21 9.51
CA ILE A 79 -11.65 -1.58 9.92
C ILE A 79 -12.81 -1.53 10.91
N GLU A 80 -13.51 -2.66 11.06
CA GLU A 80 -14.66 -2.73 11.96
C GLU A 80 -14.29 -3.18 13.36
N SER A 81 -13.27 -4.01 13.50
CA SER A 81 -12.86 -4.58 14.79
C SER A 81 -11.35 -4.66 14.88
N GLN A 82 -10.79 -3.99 15.88
CA GLN A 82 -9.36 -4.05 16.14
C GLN A 82 -8.92 -5.47 16.51
N GLN A 83 -9.72 -6.16 17.32
CA GLN A 83 -9.39 -7.53 17.74
C GLN A 83 -9.32 -8.48 16.54
N GLN A 84 -10.30 -8.41 15.66
CA GLN A 84 -10.32 -9.25 14.45
C GLN A 84 -9.14 -8.92 13.54
N PHE A 85 -8.79 -7.64 13.42
CA PHE A 85 -7.67 -7.24 12.61
C PHE A 85 -6.34 -7.76 13.17
N LEU A 86 -6.16 -7.70 14.49
CA LEU A 86 -4.96 -8.24 15.13
C LEU A 86 -4.84 -9.76 14.92
N GLU A 87 -5.96 -10.48 14.97
CA GLU A 87 -5.97 -11.90 14.65
C GLU A 87 -5.60 -12.16 13.20
N HIS A 88 -6.09 -11.31 12.29
CA HIS A 88 -5.76 -11.36 10.88
C HIS A 88 -4.25 -11.20 10.65
N LEU A 89 -3.62 -10.23 11.30
CA LEU A 89 -2.17 -10.04 11.22
C LEU A 89 -1.40 -11.26 11.68
N LYS A 90 -1.87 -11.93 12.72
CA LYS A 90 -1.22 -13.15 13.24
C LYS A 90 -1.20 -14.26 12.20
N THR A 91 -2.20 -14.37 11.34
CA THR A 91 -2.21 -15.41 10.30
C THR A 91 -1.08 -15.24 9.30
N PHE A 92 -0.53 -14.04 9.18
CA PHE A 92 0.60 -13.76 8.30
C PHE A 92 1.92 -13.57 9.06
N GLY A 93 1.90 -13.76 10.39
CA GLY A 93 3.10 -13.56 11.20
C GLY A 93 3.56 -12.12 11.26
N ILE A 94 2.65 -11.16 11.14
CA ILE A 94 2.97 -9.74 11.13
C ILE A 94 2.75 -9.15 12.51
N GLU A 95 3.79 -8.51 13.05
CA GLU A 95 3.72 -7.79 14.32
C GLU A 95 3.31 -6.34 14.06
N PRO A 96 2.35 -5.80 14.82
CA PRO A 96 2.03 -4.38 14.70
C PRO A 96 3.21 -3.50 15.12
N HIS A 97 3.37 -2.37 14.44
CA HIS A 97 4.36 -1.37 14.81
C HIS A 97 3.93 -0.60 16.06
N ALA A 98 2.65 -0.26 16.15
CA ALA A 98 2.06 0.45 17.29
C ALA A 98 0.57 0.14 17.35
N ILE A 99 0.01 0.20 18.57
CA ILE A 99 -1.42 -0.02 18.81
C ILE A 99 -1.90 1.01 19.82
N ASP A 100 -3.03 1.68 19.50
CA ASP A 100 -3.77 2.45 20.50
C ASP A 100 -5.25 2.02 20.48
N ASP A 101 -6.11 2.76 21.17
CA ASP A 101 -7.52 2.40 21.31
C ASP A 101 -8.27 2.37 19.97
N VAL A 102 -7.79 3.08 18.97
CA VAL A 102 -8.48 3.27 17.70
C VAL A 102 -7.71 2.66 16.53
N VAL A 103 -6.37 2.82 16.53
CA VAL A 103 -5.54 2.55 15.36
C VAL A 103 -4.50 1.48 15.64
N VAL A 104 -4.37 0.55 14.70
CA VAL A 104 -3.23 -0.36 14.60
C VAL A 104 -2.36 0.16 13.46
N THR A 105 -1.09 0.42 13.72
CA THR A 105 -0.13 0.84 12.71
C THR A 105 0.74 -0.35 12.34
N VAL A 106 0.86 -0.59 11.04
CA VAL A 106 1.65 -1.70 10.50
C VAL A 106 2.67 -1.14 9.52
N GLU A 107 3.84 -1.71 9.51
CA GLU A 107 4.88 -1.33 8.55
C GLU A 107 4.76 -2.20 7.31
N ASP A 108 4.71 -1.57 6.11
CA ASP A 108 4.71 -2.33 4.86
C ASP A 108 6.16 -2.76 4.52
N PRO A 109 6.36 -3.60 3.49
CA PRO A 109 7.71 -4.08 3.16
C PRO A 109 8.72 -2.99 2.81
N ASP A 110 8.26 -1.81 2.44
CA ASP A 110 9.14 -0.67 2.12
C ASP A 110 9.32 0.29 3.29
N GLY A 111 8.78 -0.04 4.46
CA GLY A 111 8.91 0.76 5.67
C GLY A 111 7.85 1.84 5.85
N ARG A 112 6.81 1.85 5.02
CA ARG A 112 5.70 2.80 5.20
C ARG A 112 4.88 2.41 6.41
N LYS A 113 4.47 3.42 7.17
CA LYS A 113 3.55 3.22 8.28
C LYS A 113 2.13 3.31 7.74
N VAL A 114 1.41 2.20 7.80
CA VAL A 114 0.03 2.10 7.30
C VAL A 114 -0.90 1.94 8.49
N MET A 115 -1.97 2.72 8.52
CA MET A 115 -2.89 2.76 9.66
C MET A 115 -4.19 2.03 9.34
N PHE A 116 -4.65 1.27 10.32
CA PHE A 116 -5.92 0.54 10.26
C PHE A 116 -6.71 0.90 11.52
N GLY A 117 -7.82 1.60 11.36
CA GLY A 117 -8.54 2.15 12.51
C GLY A 117 -10.05 2.01 12.42
N THR A 118 -10.69 2.15 13.58
CA THR A 118 -12.14 2.01 13.71
C THR A 118 -12.89 3.33 13.60
N ALA A 119 -12.18 4.45 13.57
CA ALA A 119 -12.80 5.77 13.47
C ALA A 119 -13.11 6.16 12.02
#